data_9e7fb2713a4cd32580d350550f68c2b3
#
_entry.id   9e7fb2713a4cd32580d350550f68c2b3
#
_cell.length_a   1.000
_cell.length_b   1.000
_cell.length_c   1.000
_cell.angle_alpha   90.00
_cell.angle_beta   90.00
_cell.angle_gamma   90.00
#
_symmetry.space_group_name_H-M   'P 1'
#
loop_
_entity.id
_entity.type
_entity.pdbx_description
1 polymer ?
#
loop_
_entity_poly.entity_id
_entity_poly.type
_entity_poly.pdbx_seq_one_letter_code
_entity_poly.pdbx_strand_id
1 'polypeptide(L)'
;MEATVESWLGTEFLGSVPVEDGSVAWDASQQVQGSLSLTVPRVGAVENEDWRDWDPTDPRHPLACYGQVLHVSLTVSSVLSGDWWTIPIGRFLITAVEPGPSTVRVTGKSLLQRLEEDRLTEPMAPDPAGTLASELRRLVGSRMGLIIDPALRDYPCPSMTWGESRIDAIYEIARAWPASVREGGDGILYLSPPVADPTSRPQLRLTDGEAGTVVGVASSVSRDKIYNRVVARGQETSDEGAPSFQEVADQLTGPMRVDGPYGVVPRFFSSPLITSAVQAKNAAEAMLADATRKKVKVPVEHAPDPRIHLDAHVEVSTQPVEAAQTKTLWGLVAAYEMPLTYRGVQKTELEVSQ
;
A
#
# COMPACT_ATOMS: atom_id res chain seq x y z
N MET A 1 7.57 21.33 10.06
CA MET A 1 7.35 20.36 8.99
C MET A 1 7.05 21.15 7.72
N GLU A 2 7.75 20.82 6.64
CA GLU A 2 7.64 21.49 5.35
C GLU A 2 7.59 20.41 4.25
N ALA A 3 6.68 20.55 3.30
CA ALA A 3 6.60 19.65 2.16
C ALA A 3 7.38 20.24 0.97
N THR A 4 8.17 19.39 0.35
CA THR A 4 8.87 19.69 -0.91
C THR A 4 8.32 18.78 -1.99
N VAL A 5 7.92 19.36 -3.11
CA VAL A 5 7.43 18.63 -4.28
C VAL A 5 8.31 19.02 -5.47
N GLU A 6 8.93 18.01 -6.09
CA GLU A 6 9.80 18.17 -7.25
C GLU A 6 9.21 17.42 -8.44
N SER A 7 9.22 18.04 -9.61
CA SER A 7 8.78 17.38 -10.84
C SER A 7 9.96 16.86 -11.65
N TRP A 8 9.83 15.63 -12.11
CA TRP A 8 10.84 14.92 -12.89
C TRP A 8 10.23 14.27 -14.13
N LEU A 9 10.94 14.32 -15.26
CA LEU A 9 10.60 13.57 -16.47
C LEU A 9 11.76 12.60 -16.78
N GLY A 10 11.55 11.32 -16.46
CA GLY A 10 12.64 10.35 -16.48
C GLY A 10 13.69 10.69 -15.44
N THR A 11 14.91 11.08 -15.91
CA THR A 11 16.02 11.52 -15.06
C THR A 11 16.21 13.04 -15.09
N GLU A 12 15.39 13.76 -15.84
CA GLU A 12 15.47 15.22 -15.97
C GLU A 12 14.64 15.88 -14.87
N PHE A 13 15.28 16.75 -14.08
CA PHE A 13 14.61 17.63 -13.12
C PHE A 13 13.97 18.81 -13.87
N LEU A 14 12.65 18.97 -13.71
CA LEU A 14 11.87 20.02 -14.38
C LEU A 14 11.63 21.26 -13.50
N GLY A 15 11.81 21.12 -12.19
CA GLY A 15 11.64 22.20 -11.22
C GLY A 15 10.88 21.79 -9.98
N SER A 16 10.94 22.65 -8.98
CA SER A 16 10.16 22.53 -7.76
C SER A 16 8.74 23.04 -7.99
N VAL A 17 7.76 22.42 -7.34
CA VAL A 17 6.33 22.75 -7.48
C VAL A 17 5.85 23.40 -6.18
N PRO A 18 5.28 24.61 -6.22
CA PRO A 18 4.77 25.27 -5.02
C PRO A 18 3.52 24.53 -4.51
N VAL A 19 3.43 24.33 -3.20
CA VAL A 19 2.32 23.62 -2.55
C VAL A 19 1.48 24.64 -1.77
N GLU A 20 0.23 24.82 -2.18
CA GLU A 20 -0.75 25.59 -1.41
C GLU A 20 -1.49 24.68 -0.42
N ASP A 21 -1.92 23.52 -0.88
CA ASP A 21 -2.57 22.47 -0.09
C ASP A 21 -2.39 21.12 -0.77
N GLY A 22 -2.59 20.04 -0.03
CA GLY A 22 -2.54 18.69 -0.59
C GLY A 22 -2.44 17.60 0.46
N SER A 23 -2.64 16.37 -0.02
CA SER A 23 -2.46 15.17 0.78
C SER A 23 -1.90 14.01 -0.06
N VAL A 24 -1.20 13.13 0.61
CA VAL A 24 -0.76 11.83 0.10
C VAL A 24 -1.52 10.75 0.85
N ALA A 25 -2.17 9.85 0.13
CA ALA A 25 -2.86 8.71 0.72
C ALA A 25 -2.25 7.39 0.23
N TRP A 26 -2.10 6.44 1.16
CA TRP A 26 -1.63 5.10 0.91
C TRP A 26 -2.61 4.08 1.48
N ASP A 27 -2.95 3.05 0.72
CA ASP A 27 -3.91 2.00 1.12
C ASP A 27 -3.41 0.64 0.63
N ALA A 28 -3.09 -0.25 1.57
CA ALA A 28 -2.60 -1.59 1.32
C ALA A 28 -3.61 -2.50 0.59
N SER A 29 -4.89 -2.16 0.61
CA SER A 29 -5.97 -2.92 -0.04
C SER A 29 -6.09 -2.64 -1.54
N GLN A 30 -5.47 -1.57 -2.03
CA GLN A 30 -5.49 -1.18 -3.44
C GLN A 30 -4.32 -1.81 -4.20
N GLN A 31 -4.50 -2.08 -5.51
CA GLN A 31 -3.40 -2.53 -6.36
C GLN A 31 -2.40 -1.40 -6.60
N VAL A 32 -2.87 -0.22 -6.95
CA VAL A 32 -2.08 1.01 -6.98
C VAL A 32 -2.25 1.68 -5.61
N GLN A 33 -1.29 1.47 -4.73
CA GLN A 33 -1.40 1.72 -3.30
C GLN A 33 -1.37 3.19 -2.92
N GLY A 34 -0.69 4.02 -3.70
CA GLY A 34 -0.47 5.43 -3.39
C GLY A 34 -1.25 6.38 -4.30
N SER A 35 -1.73 7.47 -3.73
CA SER A 35 -2.34 8.58 -4.47
C SER A 35 -1.93 9.93 -3.89
N LEU A 36 -1.85 10.93 -4.77
CA LEU A 36 -1.54 12.32 -4.46
C LEU A 36 -2.69 13.20 -4.90
N SER A 37 -3.09 14.12 -4.04
CA SER A 37 -3.92 15.27 -4.39
C SER A 37 -3.14 16.53 -4.01
N LEU A 38 -2.94 17.43 -4.97
CA LEU A 38 -2.14 18.63 -4.78
C LEU A 38 -2.86 19.84 -5.36
N THR A 39 -2.88 20.94 -4.61
CA THR A 39 -3.32 22.24 -5.06
C THR A 39 -2.11 23.17 -5.18
N VAL A 40 -1.90 23.68 -6.38
CA VAL A 40 -0.77 24.56 -6.75
C VAL A 40 -1.35 25.94 -7.04
N PRO A 41 -0.77 27.05 -6.55
CA PRO A 41 -1.19 28.37 -6.96
C PRO A 41 -0.96 28.55 -8.48
N ARG A 42 -1.96 29.09 -9.21
CA ARG A 42 -1.85 29.21 -10.66
C ARG A 42 -0.64 30.03 -11.10
N VAL A 43 -0.34 31.09 -10.37
CA VAL A 43 0.83 31.94 -10.61
C VAL A 43 1.65 32.00 -9.33
N GLY A 44 2.92 31.64 -9.40
CA GLY A 44 3.78 31.66 -8.23
C GLY A 44 5.24 31.30 -8.57
N ALA A 45 6.09 31.56 -7.61
CA ALA A 45 7.49 31.15 -7.64
C ALA A 45 7.80 30.25 -6.45
N VAL A 46 8.73 29.34 -6.60
CA VAL A 46 9.39 28.64 -5.49
C VAL A 46 10.67 29.40 -5.17
N GLU A 47 11.21 29.26 -3.97
CA GLU A 47 12.48 29.90 -3.58
C GLU A 47 13.56 29.70 -4.65
N ASN A 48 14.16 30.83 -5.08
CA ASN A 48 15.19 30.90 -6.12
C ASN A 48 14.78 30.52 -7.55
N GLU A 49 13.48 30.44 -7.84
CA GLU A 49 12.98 30.25 -9.20
C GLU A 49 12.17 31.47 -9.66
N ASP A 50 12.06 31.64 -10.99
CA ASP A 50 11.27 32.72 -11.60
C ASP A 50 9.75 32.47 -11.43
N TRP A 51 8.96 33.54 -11.41
CA TRP A 51 7.51 33.47 -11.46
C TRP A 51 7.03 32.72 -12.70
N ARG A 52 6.17 31.74 -12.51
CA ARG A 52 5.68 30.85 -13.55
C ARG A 52 4.15 30.78 -13.50
N ASP A 53 3.49 30.69 -14.66
CA ASP A 53 2.13 30.18 -14.77
C ASP A 53 2.20 28.64 -14.72
N TRP A 54 1.49 28.05 -13.76
CA TRP A 54 1.48 26.62 -13.52
C TRP A 54 0.43 25.87 -14.35
N ASP A 55 -0.25 26.53 -15.28
CA ASP A 55 -1.07 25.91 -16.31
C ASP A 55 -0.18 25.17 -17.32
N PRO A 56 -0.26 23.82 -17.45
CA PRO A 56 0.63 23.05 -18.31
C PRO A 56 0.29 23.26 -19.78
N THR A 57 0.99 24.17 -20.45
CA THR A 57 0.79 24.53 -21.86
C THR A 57 1.66 23.74 -22.83
N ASP A 58 2.72 23.08 -22.36
CA ASP A 58 3.63 22.29 -23.17
C ASP A 58 4.00 20.95 -22.49
N PRO A 59 4.48 19.95 -23.29
CA PRO A 59 4.79 18.61 -22.75
C PRO A 59 5.97 18.58 -21.75
N ARG A 60 6.82 19.60 -21.69
CA ARG A 60 7.93 19.70 -20.73
C ARG A 60 7.58 20.54 -19.50
N HIS A 61 6.35 21.01 -19.42
CA HIS A 61 5.89 21.72 -18.22
C HIS A 61 5.96 20.77 -17.00
N PRO A 62 6.40 21.22 -15.82
CA PRO A 62 6.49 20.37 -14.61
C PRO A 62 5.21 19.67 -14.22
N LEU A 63 4.04 20.24 -14.53
CA LEU A 63 2.74 19.64 -14.24
C LEU A 63 2.08 18.96 -15.44
N ALA A 64 2.78 18.76 -16.58
CA ALA A 64 2.19 18.03 -17.70
C ALA A 64 2.00 16.54 -17.39
N CYS A 65 1.06 15.88 -18.13
CA CYS A 65 0.72 14.46 -17.95
C CYS A 65 1.39 13.56 -19.01
N TYR A 66 2.65 13.81 -19.34
CA TYR A 66 3.38 13.04 -20.36
C TYR A 66 4.47 12.14 -19.74
N GLY A 67 4.26 11.68 -18.51
CA GLY A 67 5.17 10.83 -17.77
C GLY A 67 5.92 11.55 -16.66
N GLN A 68 5.54 12.80 -16.36
CA GLN A 68 6.07 13.54 -15.21
C GLN A 68 5.73 12.84 -13.90
N VAL A 69 6.73 12.75 -13.04
CA VAL A 69 6.64 12.14 -11.71
C VAL A 69 6.94 13.21 -10.67
N LEU A 70 6.03 13.36 -9.73
CA LEU A 70 6.22 14.23 -8.57
C LEU A 70 6.89 13.44 -7.44
N HIS A 71 8.07 13.88 -7.04
CA HIS A 71 8.76 13.40 -5.85
C HIS A 71 8.32 14.24 -4.66
N VAL A 72 7.63 13.63 -3.73
CA VAL A 72 7.10 14.28 -2.53
C VAL A 72 7.94 13.88 -1.34
N SER A 73 8.45 14.88 -0.62
CA SER A 73 9.24 14.70 0.60
C SER A 73 8.72 15.62 1.70
N LEU A 74 8.88 15.20 2.95
CA LEU A 74 8.63 16.03 4.12
C LEU A 74 9.92 16.27 4.89
N THR A 75 10.21 17.53 5.14
CA THR A 75 11.30 17.93 6.02
C THR A 75 10.75 18.22 7.41
N VAL A 76 11.27 17.50 8.40
CA VAL A 76 10.95 17.67 9.82
C VAL A 76 12.18 18.20 10.53
N SER A 77 11.99 19.19 11.39
CA SER A 77 13.05 19.73 12.25
C SER A 77 12.75 19.47 13.70
N SER A 78 13.80 19.18 14.47
CA SER A 78 13.73 19.12 15.95
C SER A 78 13.96 20.51 16.52
N VAL A 79 12.98 20.98 17.27
CA VAL A 79 13.09 22.27 17.98
C VAL A 79 14.17 22.24 19.06
N LEU A 80 14.47 21.06 19.61
CA LEU A 80 15.42 20.90 20.71
C LEU A 80 16.87 20.79 20.25
N SER A 81 17.13 20.02 19.17
CA SER A 81 18.50 19.79 18.67
C SER A 81 18.86 20.67 17.48
N GLY A 82 17.89 21.28 16.81
CA GLY A 82 18.12 22.00 15.56
C GLY A 82 18.38 21.10 14.34
N ASP A 83 18.36 19.77 14.54
CA ASP A 83 18.53 18.82 13.44
C ASP A 83 17.28 18.80 12.56
N TRP A 84 17.50 18.48 11.28
CA TRP A 84 16.43 18.33 10.30
C TRP A 84 16.63 17.05 9.49
N TRP A 85 15.52 16.43 9.08
CA TRP A 85 15.50 15.21 8.26
C TRP A 85 14.49 15.38 7.15
N THR A 86 14.91 15.04 5.94
CA THR A 86 14.02 14.97 4.78
C THR A 86 13.66 13.49 4.53
N ILE A 87 12.38 13.19 4.55
CA ILE A 87 11.86 11.84 4.42
C ILE A 87 11.02 11.77 3.14
N PRO A 88 11.35 10.88 2.18
CA PRO A 88 10.54 10.69 0.98
C PRO A 88 9.20 10.05 1.37
N ILE A 89 8.10 10.64 0.91
CA ILE A 89 6.74 10.19 1.20
C ILE A 89 6.16 9.41 0.01
N GLY A 90 6.60 9.71 -1.21
CA GLY A 90 6.17 9.00 -2.40
C GLY A 90 6.68 9.62 -3.68
N ARG A 91 6.59 8.81 -4.74
CA ARG A 91 6.77 9.22 -6.12
C ARG A 91 5.48 8.97 -6.87
N PHE A 92 4.91 10.02 -7.46
CA PHE A 92 3.57 9.97 -8.05
C PHE A 92 3.61 10.37 -9.51
N LEU A 93 3.18 9.47 -10.39
CA LEU A 93 2.92 9.76 -11.78
C LEU A 93 1.71 10.71 -11.86
N ILE A 94 1.85 11.83 -12.53
CA ILE A 94 0.73 12.76 -12.74
C ILE A 94 -0.28 12.10 -13.67
N THR A 95 -1.52 11.95 -13.19
CA THR A 95 -2.61 11.31 -13.94
C THR A 95 -3.67 12.30 -14.43
N ALA A 96 -3.84 13.42 -13.72
CA ALA A 96 -4.75 14.49 -14.14
C ALA A 96 -4.27 15.85 -13.64
N VAL A 97 -4.53 16.87 -14.45
CA VAL A 97 -4.31 18.28 -14.10
C VAL A 97 -5.54 19.07 -14.50
N GLU A 98 -6.06 19.83 -13.57
CA GLU A 98 -7.26 20.67 -13.74
C GLU A 98 -6.93 22.13 -13.45
N PRO A 99 -6.59 22.93 -14.47
CA PRO A 99 -6.32 24.34 -14.29
C PRO A 99 -7.61 25.10 -13.94
N GLY A 100 -7.57 25.85 -12.84
CA GLY A 100 -8.61 26.75 -12.40
C GLY A 100 -8.20 28.22 -12.55
N PRO A 101 -9.04 29.17 -12.15
CA PRO A 101 -8.75 30.60 -12.28
C PRO A 101 -7.63 31.07 -11.35
N SER A 102 -7.50 30.51 -10.15
CA SER A 102 -6.51 30.91 -9.14
C SER A 102 -5.56 29.78 -8.74
N THR A 103 -5.97 28.54 -8.94
CA THR A 103 -5.21 27.35 -8.55
C THR A 103 -5.25 26.30 -9.65
N VAL A 104 -4.28 25.42 -9.64
CA VAL A 104 -4.21 24.22 -10.48
C VAL A 104 -4.30 23.00 -9.56
N ARG A 105 -5.29 22.15 -9.80
CA ARG A 105 -5.43 20.89 -9.08
C ARG A 105 -4.68 19.78 -9.83
N VAL A 106 -3.83 19.06 -9.13
CA VAL A 106 -3.02 17.96 -9.67
C VAL A 106 -3.38 16.68 -8.94
N THR A 107 -3.66 15.63 -9.70
CA THR A 107 -3.86 14.27 -9.16
C THR A 107 -2.75 13.36 -9.66
N GLY A 108 -2.18 12.56 -8.76
CA GLY A 108 -1.16 11.58 -9.08
C GLY A 108 -1.45 10.22 -8.48
N LYS A 109 -0.85 9.20 -9.06
CA LYS A 109 -0.85 7.81 -8.58
C LYS A 109 0.57 7.34 -8.38
N SER A 110 0.79 6.43 -7.43
CA SER A 110 2.12 5.86 -7.18
C SER A 110 2.65 5.12 -8.42
N LEU A 111 3.94 4.80 -8.44
CA LEU A 111 4.59 4.21 -9.63
C LEU A 111 4.04 2.83 -10.01
N LEU A 112 3.31 2.14 -9.12
CA LEU A 112 2.51 0.96 -9.46
C LEU A 112 1.53 1.22 -10.61
N GLN A 113 1.11 2.46 -10.83
CA GLN A 113 0.30 2.87 -11.98
C GLN A 113 0.98 2.52 -13.31
N ARG A 114 2.31 2.60 -13.39
CA ARG A 114 3.06 2.20 -14.59
C ARG A 114 2.94 0.70 -14.90
N LEU A 115 2.82 -0.14 -13.86
CA LEU A 115 2.62 -1.58 -14.01
C LEU A 115 1.17 -1.92 -14.38
N GLU A 116 0.22 -1.10 -13.97
CA GLU A 116 -1.19 -1.25 -14.33
C GLU A 116 -1.43 -0.84 -15.79
N GLU A 117 -0.84 0.27 -16.24
CA GLU A 117 -1.01 0.81 -17.59
C GLU A 117 -0.24 0.03 -18.65
N ASP A 118 0.98 -0.46 -18.32
CA ASP A 118 1.82 -1.22 -19.26
C ASP A 118 1.40 -2.69 -19.27
N ARG A 119 0.30 -2.96 -19.94
CA ARG A 119 -0.27 -4.30 -20.10
C ARG A 119 0.59 -5.19 -20.99
N LEU A 120 0.46 -6.49 -20.81
CA LEU A 120 1.06 -7.49 -21.69
C LEU A 120 0.29 -7.51 -23.00
N THR A 121 0.95 -7.15 -24.09
CA THR A 121 0.33 -7.09 -25.44
C THR A 121 0.20 -8.45 -26.09
N GLU A 122 0.92 -9.45 -25.59
CA GLU A 122 0.88 -10.84 -26.03
C GLU A 122 0.83 -11.76 -24.82
N PRO A 123 0.18 -12.94 -24.93
CA PRO A 123 0.24 -13.95 -23.89
C PRO A 123 1.69 -14.32 -23.56
N MET A 124 2.07 -14.26 -22.31
CA MET A 124 3.42 -14.52 -21.87
C MET A 124 3.44 -15.72 -20.94
N ALA A 125 4.32 -16.68 -21.19
CA ALA A 125 4.57 -17.80 -20.30
C ALA A 125 5.83 -17.54 -19.46
N PRO A 126 5.93 -18.13 -18.25
CA PRO A 126 7.18 -18.16 -17.47
C PRO A 126 8.29 -18.86 -18.25
N ASP A 127 9.53 -18.48 -17.96
CA ASP A 127 10.68 -19.24 -18.39
C ASP A 127 10.61 -20.66 -17.80
N PRO A 128 10.78 -21.74 -18.59
CA PRO A 128 10.75 -23.11 -18.09
C PRO A 128 11.77 -23.39 -16.96
N ALA A 129 12.84 -22.64 -16.91
CA ALA A 129 13.84 -22.68 -15.83
C ALA A 129 13.68 -21.55 -14.80
N GLY A 130 12.62 -20.74 -14.95
CA GLY A 130 12.40 -19.55 -14.13
C GLY A 130 11.91 -19.88 -12.72
N THR A 131 12.19 -18.95 -11.81
CA THR A 131 11.71 -18.97 -10.43
C THR A 131 10.70 -17.84 -10.21
N LEU A 132 9.94 -17.86 -9.11
CA LEU A 132 9.01 -16.79 -8.76
C LEU A 132 9.72 -15.42 -8.71
N ALA A 133 10.94 -15.38 -8.16
CA ALA A 133 11.74 -14.17 -8.12
C ALA A 133 12.19 -13.70 -9.50
N SER A 134 12.61 -14.62 -10.38
CA SER A 134 13.03 -14.25 -11.74
C SER A 134 11.87 -13.76 -12.58
N GLU A 135 10.71 -14.40 -12.48
CA GLU A 135 9.50 -13.99 -13.20
C GLU A 135 8.97 -12.64 -12.70
N LEU A 136 9.01 -12.42 -11.38
CA LEU A 136 8.66 -11.13 -10.82
C LEU A 136 9.56 -10.01 -11.36
N ARG A 137 10.89 -10.24 -11.38
CA ARG A 137 11.84 -9.28 -11.98
C ARG A 137 11.56 -9.03 -13.45
N ARG A 138 11.19 -10.07 -14.21
CA ARG A 138 10.83 -9.96 -15.63
C ARG A 138 9.54 -9.14 -15.82
N LEU A 139 8.53 -9.35 -14.98
CA LEU A 139 7.27 -8.61 -15.03
C LEU A 139 7.45 -7.13 -14.64
N VAL A 140 8.20 -6.83 -13.59
CA VAL A 140 8.48 -5.45 -13.18
C VAL A 140 9.40 -4.75 -14.20
N GLY A 141 10.43 -5.44 -14.67
CA GLY A 141 11.38 -4.92 -15.66
C GLY A 141 12.03 -3.61 -15.24
N SER A 142 12.12 -2.65 -16.14
CA SER A 142 12.70 -1.32 -15.90
C SER A 142 11.69 -0.24 -15.46
N ARG A 143 10.43 -0.63 -15.21
CA ARG A 143 9.35 0.33 -14.92
C ARG A 143 9.46 0.96 -13.55
N MET A 144 9.98 0.20 -12.60
CA MET A 144 10.30 0.66 -11.25
C MET A 144 11.39 -0.23 -10.62
N GLY A 145 12.01 0.27 -9.55
CA GLY A 145 12.95 -0.53 -8.75
C GLY A 145 12.23 -1.68 -8.04
N LEU A 146 12.94 -2.79 -7.81
CA LEU A 146 12.42 -3.97 -7.12
C LEU A 146 13.43 -4.49 -6.11
N ILE A 147 13.00 -4.66 -4.87
CA ILE A 147 13.76 -5.31 -3.81
C ILE A 147 12.93 -6.49 -3.29
N ILE A 148 13.54 -7.68 -3.30
CA ILE A 148 12.97 -8.91 -2.74
C ILE A 148 13.73 -9.23 -1.46
N ASP A 149 13.03 -9.35 -0.34
CA ASP A 149 13.62 -9.69 0.95
C ASP A 149 14.28 -11.08 0.87
N PRO A 150 15.55 -11.22 1.27
CA PRO A 150 16.25 -12.51 1.29
C PRO A 150 15.58 -13.60 2.16
N ALA A 151 14.71 -13.21 3.11
CA ALA A 151 13.93 -14.16 3.91
C ALA A 151 12.85 -14.88 3.10
N LEU A 152 12.46 -14.35 1.94
CA LEU A 152 11.56 -15.04 1.00
C LEU A 152 12.31 -16.14 0.26
N ARG A 153 12.02 -17.39 0.61
CA ARG A 153 12.61 -18.54 -0.10
C ARG A 153 12.07 -18.62 -1.52
N ASP A 154 12.95 -18.60 -2.51
CA ASP A 154 12.58 -18.70 -3.91
C ASP A 154 12.18 -20.14 -4.30
N TYR A 155 11.23 -20.26 -5.22
CA TYR A 155 10.69 -21.52 -5.73
C TYR A 155 10.61 -21.47 -7.26
N PRO A 156 10.73 -22.64 -7.95
CA PRO A 156 10.48 -22.73 -9.39
C PRO A 156 9.11 -22.17 -9.73
N CYS A 157 9.02 -21.39 -10.81
CA CYS A 157 7.74 -20.92 -11.31
C CYS A 157 7.05 -22.03 -12.10
N PRO A 158 5.78 -22.38 -11.78
CA PRO A 158 5.05 -23.39 -12.53
C PRO A 158 4.75 -22.91 -13.97
N SER A 159 4.56 -23.85 -14.88
CA SER A 159 4.13 -23.54 -16.25
C SER A 159 2.71 -22.98 -16.23
N MET A 160 2.55 -21.75 -16.70
CA MET A 160 1.30 -21.01 -16.78
C MET A 160 1.37 -19.95 -17.86
N THR A 161 0.28 -19.25 -18.11
CA THR A 161 0.22 -18.12 -19.06
C THR A 161 -0.27 -16.88 -18.32
N TRP A 162 0.50 -15.81 -18.39
CA TRP A 162 0.08 -14.51 -17.87
C TRP A 162 -0.97 -13.90 -18.81
N GLY A 163 -2.05 -13.38 -18.22
CA GLY A 163 -3.06 -12.61 -18.93
C GLY A 163 -2.54 -11.22 -19.34
N GLU A 164 -3.45 -10.34 -19.69
CA GLU A 164 -3.11 -8.97 -20.15
C GLU A 164 -2.58 -8.08 -18.99
N SER A 165 -3.06 -8.30 -17.78
CA SER A 165 -2.72 -7.46 -16.63
C SER A 165 -1.39 -7.88 -16.01
N ARG A 166 -0.39 -7.04 -16.19
CA ARG A 166 0.93 -7.21 -15.58
C ARG A 166 0.89 -7.12 -14.06
N ILE A 167 0.16 -6.14 -13.53
CA ILE A 167 0.05 -5.93 -12.10
C ILE A 167 -0.68 -7.10 -11.41
N ASP A 168 -1.72 -7.68 -12.03
CA ASP A 168 -2.40 -8.86 -11.51
C ASP A 168 -1.46 -10.06 -11.41
N ALA A 169 -0.63 -10.29 -12.44
CA ALA A 169 0.37 -11.36 -12.43
C ALA A 169 1.39 -11.19 -11.28
N ILE A 170 1.83 -9.96 -11.01
CA ILE A 170 2.72 -9.63 -9.88
C ILE A 170 2.05 -9.98 -8.54
N TYR A 171 0.80 -9.55 -8.35
CA TYR A 171 0.06 -9.85 -7.12
C TYR A 171 -0.30 -11.34 -7.00
N GLU A 172 -0.50 -12.05 -8.10
CA GLU A 172 -0.73 -13.48 -8.10
C GLU A 172 0.52 -14.23 -7.64
N ILE A 173 1.70 -13.89 -8.18
CA ILE A 173 2.98 -14.44 -7.72
C ILE A 173 3.17 -14.17 -6.22
N ALA A 174 2.94 -12.94 -5.78
CA ALA A 174 3.11 -12.56 -4.38
C ALA A 174 2.19 -13.34 -3.43
N ARG A 175 0.93 -13.57 -3.82
CA ARG A 175 -0.02 -14.39 -3.03
C ARG A 175 0.41 -15.84 -2.94
N ALA A 176 0.92 -16.43 -4.04
CA ALA A 176 1.40 -17.80 -4.05
C ALA A 176 2.73 -17.97 -3.30
N TRP A 177 3.51 -16.91 -3.20
CA TRP A 177 4.81 -16.87 -2.50
C TRP A 177 4.70 -16.50 -1.02
N PRO A 178 3.52 -16.49 -0.42
CA PRO A 178 3.07 -15.68 0.70
C PRO A 178 3.97 -14.46 1.00
N ALA A 179 3.93 -13.51 0.08
CA ALA A 179 4.69 -12.26 0.20
C ALA A 179 3.76 -11.05 0.26
N SER A 180 4.16 -10.06 1.04
CA SER A 180 3.56 -8.73 1.06
C SER A 180 4.21 -7.87 -0.04
N VAL A 181 3.39 -7.17 -0.83
CA VAL A 181 3.83 -6.25 -1.88
C VAL A 181 3.58 -4.83 -1.42
N ARG A 182 4.63 -4.01 -1.34
CA ARG A 182 4.53 -2.60 -0.92
C ARG A 182 5.39 -1.71 -1.79
N GLU A 183 4.87 -0.59 -2.19
CA GLU A 183 5.67 0.49 -2.76
C GLU A 183 6.16 1.40 -1.64
N GLY A 184 7.46 1.66 -1.59
CA GLY A 184 8.06 2.59 -0.64
C GLY A 184 7.94 4.05 -1.07
N GLY A 185 8.13 4.98 -0.14
CA GLY A 185 8.19 6.41 -0.44
C GLY A 185 9.30 6.80 -1.43
N ASP A 186 10.28 5.93 -1.61
CA ASP A 186 11.36 6.05 -2.60
C ASP A 186 10.97 5.58 -4.01
N GLY A 187 9.75 5.09 -4.20
CA GLY A 187 9.24 4.57 -5.47
C GLY A 187 9.80 3.19 -5.85
N ILE A 188 10.30 2.43 -4.88
CA ILE A 188 10.78 1.06 -5.05
C ILE A 188 9.69 0.08 -4.61
N LEU A 189 9.51 -1.00 -5.37
CA LEU A 189 8.63 -2.10 -5.01
C LEU A 189 9.36 -3.06 -4.08
N TYR A 190 8.82 -3.28 -2.89
CA TYR A 190 9.34 -4.20 -1.89
C TYR A 190 8.45 -5.44 -1.81
N LEU A 191 9.07 -6.62 -1.87
CA LEU A 191 8.46 -7.88 -1.48
C LEU A 191 9.11 -8.37 -0.20
N SER A 192 8.30 -8.61 0.81
CA SER A 192 8.73 -9.09 2.12
C SER A 192 7.81 -10.19 2.63
N PRO A 193 8.27 -11.06 3.56
CA PRO A 193 7.36 -11.94 4.28
C PRO A 193 6.25 -11.12 4.96
N PRO A 194 5.03 -11.68 5.09
CA PRO A 194 3.97 -11.03 5.87
C PRO A 194 4.44 -10.83 7.31
N VAL A 195 4.05 -9.74 7.92
CA VAL A 195 4.37 -9.49 9.32
C VAL A 195 3.67 -10.53 10.20
N ALA A 196 4.44 -11.39 10.87
CA ALA A 196 3.92 -12.55 11.57
C ALA A 196 3.28 -12.20 12.92
N ASP A 197 3.79 -11.20 13.63
CA ASP A 197 3.33 -10.83 14.97
C ASP A 197 3.21 -9.30 15.11
N PRO A 198 1.99 -8.76 15.08
CA PRO A 198 1.76 -7.32 15.25
C PRO A 198 2.03 -6.84 16.68
N THR A 199 2.18 -7.75 17.67
CA THR A 199 2.51 -7.40 19.06
C THR A 199 4.01 -7.38 19.31
N SER A 200 4.83 -7.69 18.32
CA SER A 200 6.27 -7.53 18.39
C SER A 200 6.64 -6.06 18.59
N ARG A 201 7.90 -5.78 18.93
CA ARG A 201 8.37 -4.43 19.26
C ARG A 201 7.83 -3.37 18.27
N PRO A 202 7.04 -2.37 18.73
CA PRO A 202 6.47 -1.35 17.87
C PRO A 202 7.58 -0.47 17.28
N GLN A 203 7.43 -0.12 16.01
CA GLN A 203 8.32 0.84 15.33
C GLN A 203 8.01 2.28 15.75
N LEU A 204 6.73 2.56 16.02
CA LEU A 204 6.24 3.86 16.40
C LEU A 204 5.29 3.76 17.59
N ARG A 205 5.33 4.77 18.45
CA ARG A 205 4.41 4.94 19.56
C ARG A 205 3.69 6.27 19.45
N LEU A 206 2.38 6.20 19.43
CA LEU A 206 1.49 7.36 19.42
C LEU A 206 0.76 7.42 20.75
N THR A 207 0.83 8.56 21.42
CA THR A 207 0.21 8.77 22.73
C THR A 207 -0.71 9.98 22.69
N ASP A 208 -1.76 9.95 23.47
CA ASP A 208 -2.60 11.12 23.76
C ASP A 208 -2.08 11.92 24.97
N GLY A 209 -2.80 12.97 25.37
CA GLY A 209 -2.46 13.83 26.51
C GLY A 209 -1.61 15.03 26.14
N GLU A 210 -1.15 15.77 27.14
CA GLU A 210 -0.52 17.10 26.99
C GLU A 210 0.77 17.07 26.14
N ALA A 211 1.51 15.98 26.17
CA ALA A 211 2.72 15.76 25.36
C ALA A 211 2.49 14.76 24.20
N GLY A 212 1.25 14.36 23.99
CA GLY A 212 0.89 13.35 22.98
C GLY A 212 0.64 13.96 21.61
N THR A 213 0.62 13.09 20.60
CA THR A 213 0.34 13.45 19.20
C THR A 213 -1.02 12.98 18.74
N VAL A 214 -1.71 12.11 19.50
CA VAL A 214 -3.02 11.56 19.15
C VAL A 214 -4.10 12.58 19.44
N VAL A 215 -4.93 12.86 18.43
CA VAL A 215 -6.07 13.78 18.52
C VAL A 215 -7.37 12.99 18.76
N GLY A 216 -7.50 11.83 18.15
CA GLY A 216 -8.70 11.01 18.29
C GLY A 216 -8.45 9.56 17.88
N VAL A 217 -9.17 8.65 18.56
CA VAL A 217 -9.22 7.23 18.23
C VAL A 217 -10.69 6.82 18.16
N ALA A 218 -11.12 6.36 17.00
CA ALA A 218 -12.44 5.77 16.85
C ALA A 218 -12.31 4.25 16.66
N SER A 219 -13.34 3.50 17.05
CA SER A 219 -13.39 2.07 16.77
C SER A 219 -14.52 1.80 15.80
N SER A 220 -14.23 1.17 14.67
CA SER A 220 -15.25 0.64 13.78
C SER A 220 -15.10 -0.87 13.68
N VAL A 221 -16.20 -1.58 13.75
CA VAL A 221 -16.25 -3.02 13.52
C VAL A 221 -17.06 -3.25 12.27
N SER A 222 -16.43 -3.81 11.24
CA SER A 222 -17.11 -4.18 10.00
C SER A 222 -17.12 -5.69 9.84
N ARG A 223 -18.17 -6.21 9.20
CA ARG A 223 -18.26 -7.61 8.75
C ARG A 223 -17.74 -7.77 7.30
N ASP A 224 -17.40 -6.68 6.66
CA ASP A 224 -16.97 -6.68 5.26
C ASP A 224 -15.64 -7.41 5.08
N LYS A 225 -15.56 -8.25 4.05
CA LYS A 225 -14.37 -9.05 3.70
C LYS A 225 -13.87 -10.03 4.78
N ILE A 226 -14.73 -10.36 5.78
CA ILE A 226 -14.44 -11.38 6.77
C ILE A 226 -15.11 -12.68 6.35
N TYR A 227 -14.32 -13.73 6.15
CA TYR A 227 -14.80 -15.07 5.81
C TYR A 227 -14.29 -16.09 6.81
N ASN A 228 -15.08 -17.15 7.01
CA ASN A 228 -14.77 -18.24 7.93
C ASN A 228 -14.59 -19.59 7.24
N ARG A 229 -14.64 -19.59 5.90
CA ARG A 229 -14.32 -20.73 5.04
C ARG A 229 -13.49 -20.25 3.85
N VAL A 230 -12.42 -20.95 3.54
CA VAL A 230 -11.61 -20.70 2.33
C VAL A 230 -11.56 -21.98 1.50
N VAL A 231 -11.86 -21.86 0.22
CA VAL A 231 -11.77 -22.94 -0.77
C VAL A 231 -10.65 -22.57 -1.74
N ALA A 232 -9.50 -23.22 -1.62
CA ALA A 232 -8.38 -23.02 -2.54
C ALA A 232 -8.40 -24.11 -3.62
N ARG A 233 -8.18 -23.69 -4.88
CA ARG A 233 -8.26 -24.55 -6.07
C ARG A 233 -7.04 -24.37 -6.95
N GLY A 234 -6.59 -25.48 -7.55
CA GLY A 234 -5.68 -25.47 -8.69
C GLY A 234 -6.39 -25.09 -10.00
N GLN A 235 -5.63 -25.05 -11.08
CA GLN A 235 -6.20 -24.78 -12.41
C GLN A 235 -7.17 -25.90 -12.85
N GLU A 236 -8.21 -25.54 -13.54
CA GLU A 236 -9.12 -26.50 -14.19
C GLU A 236 -8.37 -27.27 -15.30
N THR A 237 -8.38 -28.60 -15.22
CA THR A 237 -7.62 -29.47 -16.15
C THR A 237 -8.51 -30.47 -16.89
N SER A 238 -9.84 -30.46 -16.67
CA SER A 238 -10.77 -31.39 -17.31
C SER A 238 -11.76 -30.67 -18.20
N ASP A 239 -12.23 -31.33 -19.25
CA ASP A 239 -13.32 -30.87 -20.15
C ASP A 239 -14.61 -30.56 -19.40
N GLU A 240 -14.74 -31.04 -18.14
CA GLU A 240 -15.90 -30.83 -17.27
C GLU A 240 -15.73 -29.62 -16.33
N GLY A 241 -14.61 -28.86 -16.42
CA GLY A 241 -14.34 -27.69 -15.58
C GLY A 241 -14.02 -28.01 -14.11
N ALA A 242 -13.66 -29.25 -13.78
CA ALA A 242 -13.24 -29.62 -12.44
C ALA A 242 -11.81 -29.16 -12.13
N PRO A 243 -11.55 -28.55 -10.95
CA PRO A 243 -10.20 -28.16 -10.57
C PRO A 243 -9.32 -29.39 -10.34
N SER A 244 -8.02 -29.30 -10.71
CA SER A 244 -7.05 -30.38 -10.51
C SER A 244 -6.85 -30.73 -9.03
N PHE A 245 -6.90 -29.71 -8.17
CA PHE A 245 -6.78 -29.82 -6.72
C PHE A 245 -7.76 -28.86 -6.06
N GLN A 246 -8.42 -29.30 -5.00
CA GLN A 246 -9.28 -28.46 -4.18
C GLN A 246 -9.16 -28.87 -2.72
N GLU A 247 -8.91 -27.88 -1.87
CA GLU A 247 -8.89 -28.04 -0.43
C GLU A 247 -9.72 -26.95 0.24
N VAL A 248 -10.28 -27.29 1.39
CA VAL A 248 -11.15 -26.40 2.16
C VAL A 248 -10.57 -26.25 3.56
N ALA A 249 -10.44 -25.01 4.01
CA ALA A 249 -10.13 -24.68 5.38
C ALA A 249 -11.34 -24.00 6.05
N ASP A 250 -11.71 -24.46 7.24
CA ASP A 250 -12.85 -23.97 8.02
C ASP A 250 -12.40 -23.45 9.38
N GLN A 251 -13.01 -22.34 9.81
CA GLN A 251 -12.89 -21.86 11.17
C GLN A 251 -13.78 -22.71 12.09
N LEU A 252 -13.16 -23.54 12.93
CA LEU A 252 -13.84 -24.50 13.78
C LEU A 252 -14.09 -24.00 15.21
N THR A 253 -13.45 -22.90 15.61
CA THR A 253 -13.50 -22.37 16.98
C THR A 253 -13.83 -20.87 17.00
N GLY A 254 -14.19 -20.39 18.18
CA GLY A 254 -14.46 -18.96 18.40
C GLY A 254 -15.82 -18.49 17.86
N PRO A 255 -16.09 -17.17 17.89
CA PRO A 255 -17.38 -16.59 17.53
C PRO A 255 -17.71 -16.72 16.02
N MET A 256 -16.69 -16.93 15.18
CA MET A 256 -16.84 -17.05 13.73
C MET A 256 -16.84 -18.52 13.23
N ARG A 257 -17.01 -19.50 14.11
CA ARG A 257 -17.05 -20.89 13.70
C ARG A 257 -18.16 -21.15 12.67
N VAL A 258 -17.89 -22.03 11.70
CA VAL A 258 -18.80 -22.31 10.56
C VAL A 258 -20.12 -22.91 10.95
N ASP A 259 -20.19 -23.60 12.10
CA ASP A 259 -21.41 -24.20 12.70
C ASP A 259 -22.10 -23.27 13.71
N GLY A 260 -21.64 -22.03 13.86
CA GLY A 260 -22.15 -21.04 14.82
C GLY A 260 -23.12 -20.03 14.21
N PRO A 261 -23.59 -19.08 15.06
CA PRO A 261 -24.52 -18.03 14.64
C PRO A 261 -23.98 -17.09 13.53
N TYR A 262 -22.66 -17.06 13.34
CA TYR A 262 -22.02 -16.27 12.28
C TYR A 262 -22.44 -16.74 10.88
N GLY A 263 -22.74 -18.04 10.73
CA GLY A 263 -23.05 -18.69 9.46
C GLY A 263 -21.80 -18.97 8.62
N VAL A 264 -21.96 -19.60 7.47
CA VAL A 264 -20.86 -19.91 6.56
C VAL A 264 -20.68 -18.79 5.55
N VAL A 265 -19.51 -18.15 5.55
CA VAL A 265 -19.13 -17.10 4.60
C VAL A 265 -17.89 -17.58 3.85
N PRO A 266 -18.05 -18.19 2.64
CA PRO A 266 -16.95 -18.78 1.90
C PRO A 266 -16.22 -17.73 1.07
N ARG A 267 -14.89 -17.91 0.92
CA ARG A 267 -14.06 -17.27 -0.09
C ARG A 267 -13.47 -18.34 -0.99
N PHE A 268 -13.55 -18.11 -2.30
CA PHE A 268 -12.93 -18.97 -3.29
C PHE A 268 -11.62 -18.34 -3.77
N PHE A 269 -10.58 -19.15 -3.86
CA PHE A 269 -9.29 -18.77 -4.40
C PHE A 269 -8.83 -19.81 -5.42
N SER A 270 -8.63 -19.42 -6.65
CA SER A 270 -8.13 -20.28 -7.71
C SER A 270 -6.82 -19.71 -8.23
N SER A 271 -5.79 -20.55 -8.33
CA SER A 271 -4.50 -20.13 -8.87
C SER A 271 -3.83 -21.28 -9.63
N PRO A 272 -3.28 -21.05 -10.82
CA PRO A 272 -2.47 -22.02 -11.53
C PRO A 272 -1.16 -22.36 -10.83
N LEU A 273 -0.75 -21.56 -9.84
CA LEU A 273 0.41 -21.80 -8.99
C LEU A 273 0.16 -22.92 -7.97
N ILE A 274 -1.11 -23.31 -7.75
CA ILE A 274 -1.49 -24.46 -6.91
C ILE A 274 -1.38 -25.72 -7.77
N THR A 275 -0.26 -26.43 -7.63
CA THR A 275 0.06 -27.65 -8.42
C THR A 275 -0.04 -28.94 -7.58
N SER A 276 -0.44 -28.85 -6.30
CA SER A 276 -0.62 -30.00 -5.42
C SER A 276 -1.69 -29.74 -4.34
N ALA A 277 -2.29 -30.80 -3.80
CA ALA A 277 -3.23 -30.72 -2.69
C ALA A 277 -2.60 -30.09 -1.44
N VAL A 278 -1.32 -30.34 -1.19
CA VAL A 278 -0.59 -29.76 -0.04
C VAL A 278 -0.49 -28.23 -0.20
N GLN A 279 -0.20 -27.75 -1.39
CA GLN A 279 -0.16 -26.30 -1.65
C GLN A 279 -1.56 -25.67 -1.53
N ALA A 280 -2.60 -26.34 -2.05
CA ALA A 280 -3.98 -25.89 -1.90
C ALA A 280 -4.36 -25.78 -0.42
N LYS A 281 -4.06 -26.80 0.38
CA LYS A 281 -4.30 -26.81 1.82
C LYS A 281 -3.58 -25.69 2.54
N ASN A 282 -2.27 -25.53 2.31
CA ASN A 282 -1.48 -24.48 2.94
C ASN A 282 -1.99 -23.09 2.57
N ALA A 283 -2.37 -22.87 1.31
CA ALA A 283 -2.95 -21.61 0.85
C ALA A 283 -4.31 -21.33 1.53
N ALA A 284 -5.17 -22.34 1.61
CA ALA A 284 -6.47 -22.20 2.28
C ALA A 284 -6.33 -21.90 3.77
N GLU A 285 -5.45 -22.60 4.48
CA GLU A 285 -5.20 -22.40 5.90
C GLU A 285 -4.56 -21.02 6.18
N ALA A 286 -3.59 -20.60 5.39
CA ALA A 286 -2.96 -19.27 5.52
C ALA A 286 -3.97 -18.15 5.28
N MET A 287 -4.79 -18.27 4.24
CA MET A 287 -5.83 -17.29 3.93
C MET A 287 -6.94 -17.26 4.99
N LEU A 288 -7.31 -18.41 5.56
CA LEU A 288 -8.28 -18.50 6.64
C LEU A 288 -7.72 -17.84 7.91
N ALA A 289 -6.49 -18.15 8.28
CA ALA A 289 -5.82 -17.56 9.44
C ALA A 289 -5.73 -16.03 9.32
N ASP A 290 -5.49 -15.51 8.12
CA ASP A 290 -5.50 -14.06 7.86
C ASP A 290 -6.91 -13.47 7.98
N ALA A 291 -7.93 -14.15 7.45
CA ALA A 291 -9.31 -13.67 7.46
C ALA A 291 -9.99 -13.76 8.84
N THR A 292 -9.60 -14.76 9.66
CA THR A 292 -10.21 -15.01 10.97
C THR A 292 -9.49 -14.33 12.12
N ARG A 293 -8.27 -13.83 11.91
CA ARG A 293 -7.74 -12.81 12.81
C ARG A 293 -8.74 -11.67 12.81
N LYS A 294 -9.37 -11.40 13.95
CA LYS A 294 -10.27 -10.25 14.08
C LYS A 294 -9.48 -8.97 13.74
N LYS A 295 -9.52 -8.60 12.48
CA LYS A 295 -8.97 -7.34 12.03
C LYS A 295 -9.99 -6.26 12.31
N VAL A 296 -9.86 -5.64 13.47
CA VAL A 296 -10.60 -4.43 13.78
C VAL A 296 -9.84 -3.27 13.17
N LYS A 297 -10.49 -2.56 12.25
CA LYS A 297 -9.94 -1.33 11.72
C LYS A 297 -10.17 -0.22 12.73
N VAL A 298 -9.08 0.37 13.20
CA VAL A 298 -9.10 1.47 14.16
C VAL A 298 -8.55 2.71 13.48
N PRO A 299 -9.39 3.67 13.09
CA PRO A 299 -8.91 4.96 12.62
C PRO A 299 -8.35 5.78 13.79
N VAL A 300 -7.15 6.28 13.58
CA VAL A 300 -6.41 7.13 14.52
C VAL A 300 -6.08 8.45 13.85
N GLU A 301 -6.48 9.54 14.45
CA GLU A 301 -6.12 10.89 14.03
C GLU A 301 -5.00 11.42 14.94
N HIS A 302 -3.92 11.88 14.32
CA HIS A 302 -2.74 12.35 15.05
C HIS A 302 -1.97 13.43 14.27
N ALA A 303 -1.03 14.07 14.94
CA ALA A 303 -0.11 15.00 14.29
C ALA A 303 0.68 14.28 13.18
N PRO A 304 0.97 14.93 12.04
CA PRO A 304 1.69 14.32 10.95
C PRO A 304 3.04 13.73 11.36
N ASP A 305 3.24 12.45 11.06
CA ASP A 305 4.48 11.72 11.29
C ASP A 305 4.92 11.01 10.00
N PRO A 306 5.95 11.52 9.32
CA PRO A 306 6.40 10.97 8.04
C PRO A 306 7.08 9.60 8.13
N ARG A 307 7.29 9.06 9.34
CA ARG A 307 7.82 7.72 9.55
C ARG A 307 6.75 6.63 9.39
N ILE A 308 5.47 7.02 9.35
CA ILE A 308 4.37 6.09 9.14
C ILE A 308 4.37 5.62 7.69
N HIS A 309 4.39 4.31 7.51
CA HIS A 309 4.30 3.63 6.22
C HIS A 309 3.39 2.40 6.32
N LEU A 310 2.97 1.85 5.19
CA LEU A 310 2.17 0.61 5.17
C LEU A 310 2.91 -0.53 5.88
N ASP A 311 2.16 -1.37 6.59
CA ASP A 311 2.64 -2.48 7.42
C ASP A 311 3.55 -2.07 8.60
N ALA A 312 3.71 -0.76 8.91
CA ALA A 312 4.40 -0.34 10.11
C ALA A 312 3.67 -0.81 11.37
N HIS A 313 4.43 -1.29 12.36
CA HIS A 313 3.92 -1.63 13.68
C HIS A 313 3.74 -0.37 14.51
N VAL A 314 2.53 -0.08 14.92
CA VAL A 314 2.21 1.10 15.73
C VAL A 314 1.55 0.68 17.03
N GLU A 315 2.06 1.23 18.13
CA GLU A 315 1.42 1.21 19.46
C GLU A 315 0.71 2.54 19.68
N VAL A 316 -0.59 2.47 19.95
CA VAL A 316 -1.39 3.64 20.31
C VAL A 316 -1.83 3.51 21.75
N SER A 317 -1.41 4.46 22.59
CA SER A 317 -1.79 4.53 24.00
C SER A 317 -2.67 5.74 24.26
N THR A 318 -3.89 5.49 24.72
CA THR A 318 -4.86 6.53 25.04
C THR A 318 -5.30 6.43 26.50
N GLN A 319 -5.53 7.57 27.13
CA GLN A 319 -6.10 7.65 28.46
C GLN A 319 -7.51 8.22 28.37
N PRO A 320 -8.56 7.36 28.31
CA PRO A 320 -9.94 7.82 28.26
C PRO A 320 -10.27 8.71 29.47
N VAL A 321 -11.03 9.79 29.25
CA VAL A 321 -11.36 10.79 30.27
C VAL A 321 -12.07 10.18 31.50
N GLU A 322 -12.78 9.07 31.32
CA GLU A 322 -13.55 8.40 32.39
C GLU A 322 -12.86 7.13 32.92
N ALA A 323 -11.69 6.74 32.39
CA ALA A 323 -11.01 5.51 32.80
C ALA A 323 -9.71 5.80 33.52
N ALA A 324 -9.54 5.18 34.70
CA ALA A 324 -8.32 5.25 35.46
C ALA A 324 -7.13 4.49 34.86
N GLN A 325 -7.35 3.77 33.73
CA GLN A 325 -6.33 2.94 33.08
C GLN A 325 -6.08 3.37 31.64
N THR A 326 -4.83 3.41 31.25
CA THR A 326 -4.39 3.61 29.88
C THR A 326 -4.84 2.43 29.02
N LYS A 327 -5.51 2.72 27.91
CA LYS A 327 -5.83 1.72 26.88
C LYS A 327 -4.73 1.72 25.84
N THR A 328 -4.09 0.56 25.65
CA THR A 328 -3.05 0.38 24.64
C THR A 328 -3.58 -0.52 23.53
N LEU A 329 -3.41 -0.08 22.29
CA LEU A 329 -3.73 -0.83 21.06
C LEU A 329 -2.45 -1.03 20.27
N TRP A 330 -2.28 -2.21 19.68
CA TRP A 330 -1.19 -2.50 18.77
C TRP A 330 -1.77 -2.94 17.43
N GLY A 331 -1.22 -2.40 16.35
CA GLY A 331 -1.71 -2.73 15.03
C GLY A 331 -0.69 -2.46 13.93
N LEU A 332 -1.04 -2.94 12.73
CA LEU A 332 -0.33 -2.65 11.50
C LEU A 332 -1.04 -1.53 10.76
N VAL A 333 -0.27 -0.64 10.16
CA VAL A 333 -0.82 0.41 9.29
C VAL A 333 -1.36 -0.20 8.02
N ALA A 334 -2.69 -0.18 7.84
CA ALA A 334 -3.38 -0.66 6.65
C ALA A 334 -3.58 0.44 5.60
N ALA A 335 -3.85 1.66 6.07
CA ALA A 335 -3.97 2.84 5.23
C ALA A 335 -3.61 4.09 6.01
N TYR A 336 -3.19 5.14 5.30
CA TYR A 336 -3.00 6.45 5.91
C TYR A 336 -3.19 7.57 4.89
N GLU A 337 -3.60 8.73 5.37
CA GLU A 337 -3.64 9.97 4.64
C GLU A 337 -2.81 11.02 5.38
N MET A 338 -1.77 11.52 4.72
CA MET A 338 -0.84 12.49 5.27
C MET A 338 -1.03 13.84 4.58
N PRO A 339 -1.36 14.89 5.34
CA PRO A 339 -1.44 16.24 4.81
C PRO A 339 -0.04 16.77 4.47
N LEU A 340 0.07 17.53 3.39
CA LEU A 340 1.30 18.21 3.00
C LEU A 340 1.48 19.57 3.68
N THR A 341 0.49 20.00 4.45
CA THR A 341 0.52 21.25 5.23
C THR A 341 0.61 20.97 6.73
N TYR A 342 1.33 21.80 7.46
CA TYR A 342 1.56 21.62 8.90
C TYR A 342 0.30 21.75 9.78
N ARG A 343 -0.78 22.30 9.25
CA ARG A 343 -2.07 22.47 9.94
C ARG A 343 -2.99 21.26 9.81
N GLY A 344 -2.65 20.32 8.94
CA GLY A 344 -3.44 19.13 8.71
C GLY A 344 -3.28 18.10 9.82
N VAL A 345 -4.24 17.21 9.91
CA VAL A 345 -4.23 16.03 10.79
C VAL A 345 -3.99 14.81 9.92
N GLN A 346 -3.04 13.96 10.31
CA GLN A 346 -2.82 12.68 9.65
C GLN A 346 -3.87 11.69 10.13
N LYS A 347 -4.48 10.98 9.19
CA LYS A 347 -5.40 9.88 9.47
C LYS A 347 -4.70 8.57 9.17
N THR A 348 -4.65 7.69 10.14
CA THR A 348 -4.02 6.37 10.00
C THR A 348 -5.01 5.30 10.38
N GLU A 349 -5.23 4.32 9.52
CA GLU A 349 -6.06 3.16 9.78
C GLU A 349 -5.19 1.98 10.22
N LEU A 350 -5.38 1.52 11.44
CA LEU A 350 -4.65 0.39 12.00
C LEU A 350 -5.50 -0.88 11.91
N GLU A 351 -4.91 -1.97 11.42
CA GLU A 351 -5.46 -3.33 11.62
C GLU A 351 -4.97 -3.85 12.97
N VAL A 352 -5.89 -3.97 13.91
CA VAL A 352 -5.64 -4.47 15.27
C VAL A 352 -6.07 -5.92 15.35
N SER A 353 -5.17 -6.81 15.79
CA SER A 353 -5.49 -8.19 16.13
C SER A 353 -6.03 -8.22 17.56
N GLN A 354 -7.22 -8.80 17.77
CA GLN A 354 -7.80 -9.08 19.09
C GLN A 354 -7.65 -10.55 19.45
#